data_14d260f12ed759d851433a86e4302b40
#
_entry.id   14d260f12ed759d851433a86e4302b40
#
_cell.length_a   1.000
_cell.length_b   1.000
_cell.length_c   1.000
_cell.angle_alpha   90.00
_cell.angle_beta   90.00
_cell.angle_gamma   90.00
#
_symmetry.space_group_name_H-M   'P 1'
#
loop_
_entity.id
_entity.type
_entity.pdbx_description
1 polymer ?
#
loop_
_entity_poly.entity_id
_entity_poly.type
_entity_poly.pdbx_seq_one_letter_code
_entity_poly.pdbx_strand_id
1 'polypeptide(L)'
;MVVSSHAQQRYAERIMDRDNKSDVAVYVAANKDKIDNDINLMIEYGKLVYSGKLEKGQNITNVYLKDTWVILVDPGTKKVITLYSIDLGVGSDFNKEYVNLLLNRLEEEQKVYQEKNDELLKLIGELKDQQSQNKDKINEYRKLANDLEKANENISSVIEDYETQRYVAEEKVREIIEVLVGKKIK
;
A
#
# COMPACT_ATOMS: atom_id res chain seq x y z
N MET A 1 11.92 -28.37 -4.91
CA MET A 1 12.40 -27.04 -4.53
C MET A 1 13.82 -27.12 -3.99
N VAL A 2 14.55 -26.01 -3.91
CA VAL A 2 15.88 -25.99 -3.29
C VAL A 2 15.69 -25.92 -1.77
N VAL A 3 16.31 -26.85 -1.02
CA VAL A 3 16.21 -26.86 0.44
C VAL A 3 17.44 -26.13 1.03
N SER A 4 17.19 -25.17 1.94
CA SER A 4 18.30 -24.45 2.60
C SER A 4 19.00 -25.37 3.61
N SER A 5 20.28 -25.10 3.87
CA SER A 5 21.01 -25.82 4.93
C SER A 5 20.38 -25.65 6.30
N HIS A 6 19.75 -24.51 6.56
CA HIS A 6 18.98 -24.29 7.78
C HIS A 6 17.75 -25.22 7.86
N ALA A 7 17.00 -25.38 6.76
CA ALA A 7 15.86 -26.29 6.72
C ALA A 7 16.31 -27.76 6.89
N GLN A 8 17.42 -28.14 6.27
CA GLN A 8 17.99 -29.50 6.46
C GLN A 8 18.38 -29.77 7.92
N GLN A 9 19.00 -28.80 8.59
CA GLN A 9 19.32 -28.90 10.02
C GLN A 9 18.05 -29.03 10.87
N ARG A 10 17.06 -28.17 10.61
CA ARG A 10 15.77 -28.22 11.36
C ARG A 10 15.03 -29.54 11.16
N TYR A 11 15.08 -30.10 9.95
CA TYR A 11 14.53 -31.42 9.68
C TYR A 11 15.22 -32.49 10.53
N ALA A 12 16.56 -32.51 10.52
CA ALA A 12 17.32 -33.48 11.28
C ALA A 12 17.11 -33.37 12.81
N GLU A 13 17.09 -32.13 13.33
CA GLU A 13 16.82 -31.87 14.75
C GLU A 13 15.46 -32.39 15.19
N ARG A 14 14.42 -32.20 14.39
CA ARG A 14 13.02 -32.42 14.77
C ARG A 14 12.51 -33.81 14.41
N ILE A 15 12.72 -34.28 13.19
CA ILE A 15 12.21 -35.57 12.73
C ILE A 15 13.05 -36.74 13.25
N MET A 16 14.36 -36.48 13.40
CA MET A 16 15.30 -37.53 13.82
C MET A 16 15.63 -37.46 15.32
N ASP A 17 14.96 -36.55 16.07
CA ASP A 17 15.14 -36.36 17.51
C ASP A 17 16.63 -36.22 17.90
N ARG A 18 17.34 -35.32 17.22
CA ARG A 18 18.76 -35.11 17.42
C ARG A 18 19.04 -33.70 17.94
N ASP A 19 19.51 -33.66 19.19
CA ASP A 19 19.79 -32.39 19.90
C ASP A 19 21.24 -31.92 19.78
N ASN A 20 22.17 -32.86 19.53
CA ASN A 20 23.59 -32.51 19.44
C ASN A 20 23.91 -31.91 18.07
N LYS A 21 24.39 -30.66 18.03
CA LYS A 21 24.73 -29.95 16.79
C LYS A 21 25.77 -30.70 15.91
N SER A 22 26.72 -31.40 16.52
CA SER A 22 27.72 -32.19 15.79
C SER A 22 27.07 -33.39 15.09
N ASP A 23 26.18 -34.10 15.79
CA ASP A 23 25.47 -35.25 15.26
C ASP A 23 24.50 -34.86 14.16
N VAL A 24 23.81 -33.72 14.34
CA VAL A 24 22.95 -33.11 13.31
C VAL A 24 23.73 -32.81 12.04
N ALA A 25 24.90 -32.17 12.16
CA ALA A 25 25.72 -31.83 11.01
C ALA A 25 26.22 -33.08 10.25
N VAL A 26 26.67 -34.09 10.97
CA VAL A 26 27.10 -35.39 10.39
C VAL A 26 25.93 -36.08 9.70
N TYR A 27 24.78 -36.13 10.34
CA TYR A 27 23.55 -36.74 9.78
C TYR A 27 23.11 -36.03 8.50
N VAL A 28 23.06 -34.69 8.50
CA VAL A 28 22.70 -33.88 7.33
C VAL A 28 23.67 -34.13 6.18
N ALA A 29 24.99 -34.15 6.47
CA ALA A 29 25.98 -34.40 5.43
C ALA A 29 25.87 -35.81 4.78
N ALA A 30 25.55 -36.81 5.60
CA ALA A 30 25.38 -38.19 5.12
C ALA A 30 24.05 -38.47 4.41
N ASN A 31 22.98 -37.65 4.66
CA ASN A 31 21.62 -37.93 4.20
C ASN A 31 21.00 -36.76 3.43
N LYS A 32 21.79 -35.87 2.89
CA LYS A 32 21.34 -34.63 2.26
C LYS A 32 20.24 -34.85 1.22
N ASP A 33 20.46 -35.73 0.27
CA ASP A 33 19.53 -35.98 -0.85
C ASP A 33 18.20 -36.58 -0.33
N LYS A 34 18.28 -37.43 0.69
CA LYS A 34 17.10 -37.99 1.33
C LYS A 34 16.30 -36.91 2.05
N ILE A 35 16.95 -36.05 2.81
CA ILE A 35 16.33 -34.92 3.52
C ILE A 35 15.64 -33.97 2.53
N ASP A 36 16.33 -33.62 1.45
CA ASP A 36 15.80 -32.73 0.41
C ASP A 36 14.55 -33.36 -0.25
N ASN A 37 14.59 -34.67 -0.53
CA ASN A 37 13.44 -35.38 -1.08
C ASN A 37 12.28 -35.42 -0.10
N ASP A 38 12.50 -35.76 1.15
CA ASP A 38 11.46 -35.87 2.18
C ASP A 38 10.78 -34.52 2.41
N ILE A 39 11.53 -33.41 2.49
CA ILE A 39 10.99 -32.06 2.62
C ILE A 39 10.18 -31.68 1.37
N ASN A 40 10.63 -32.01 0.18
CA ASN A 40 9.89 -31.75 -1.06
C ASN A 40 8.57 -32.56 -1.11
N LEU A 41 8.57 -33.80 -0.67
CA LEU A 41 7.35 -34.60 -0.54
C LEU A 41 6.39 -34.01 0.49
N MET A 42 6.90 -33.50 1.62
CA MET A 42 6.05 -32.81 2.61
C MET A 42 5.36 -31.59 2.02
N ILE A 43 6.03 -30.86 1.12
CA ILE A 43 5.42 -29.70 0.43
C ILE A 43 4.42 -30.18 -0.62
N GLU A 44 4.75 -31.20 -1.40
CA GLU A 44 3.89 -31.76 -2.46
C GLU A 44 2.56 -32.27 -1.90
N TYR A 45 2.60 -32.98 -0.76
CA TYR A 45 1.42 -33.50 -0.08
C TYR A 45 0.86 -32.57 1.00
N GLY A 46 1.47 -31.40 1.19
CA GLY A 46 1.03 -30.38 2.12
C GLY A 46 0.01 -29.41 1.50
N LYS A 47 -0.79 -28.78 2.36
CA LYS A 47 -1.72 -27.71 1.95
C LYS A 47 -1.00 -26.36 2.02
N LEU A 48 -1.03 -25.56 0.94
CA LEU A 48 -0.67 -24.13 1.01
C LEU A 48 -1.76 -23.41 1.82
N VAL A 49 -1.43 -22.91 3.00
CA VAL A 49 -2.37 -22.27 3.92
C VAL A 49 -2.28 -20.76 3.91
N TYR A 50 -1.13 -20.21 3.49
CA TYR A 50 -0.93 -18.78 3.40
C TYR A 50 0.13 -18.42 2.35
N SER A 51 -0.07 -17.29 1.66
CA SER A 51 0.91 -16.68 0.78
C SER A 51 0.88 -15.17 0.98
N GLY A 52 1.94 -14.60 1.54
CA GLY A 52 1.99 -13.19 1.86
C GLY A 52 3.20 -12.82 2.71
N LYS A 53 3.20 -11.59 3.22
CA LYS A 53 4.25 -11.11 4.12
C LYS A 53 3.99 -11.62 5.53
N LEU A 54 5.00 -12.21 6.14
CA LEU A 54 4.98 -12.60 7.55
C LEU A 54 5.64 -11.49 8.37
N GLU A 55 5.01 -11.11 9.47
CA GLU A 55 5.47 -10.05 10.38
C GLU A 55 5.70 -8.71 9.66
N LYS A 56 6.76 -7.99 10.03
CA LYS A 56 7.21 -6.75 9.37
C LYS A 56 8.16 -7.00 8.19
N GLY A 57 8.31 -8.27 7.77
CA GLY A 57 9.17 -8.65 6.65
C GLY A 57 8.67 -8.07 5.32
N GLN A 58 9.59 -7.79 4.40
CA GLN A 58 9.24 -7.27 3.08
C GLN A 58 8.95 -8.38 2.06
N ASN A 59 9.45 -9.59 2.30
CA ASN A 59 9.39 -10.70 1.37
C ASN A 59 8.09 -11.51 1.52
N ILE A 60 7.54 -11.92 0.39
CA ILE A 60 6.41 -12.85 0.36
C ILE A 60 6.93 -14.23 0.77
N THR A 61 6.19 -14.90 1.64
CA THR A 61 6.48 -16.26 2.09
C THR A 61 5.25 -17.14 1.89
N ASN A 62 5.46 -18.29 1.30
CA ASN A 62 4.45 -19.34 1.25
C ASN A 62 4.56 -20.25 2.47
N VAL A 63 3.44 -20.49 3.13
CA VAL A 63 3.33 -21.36 4.29
C VAL A 63 2.60 -22.62 3.88
N TYR A 64 3.30 -23.74 3.90
CA TYR A 64 2.71 -25.07 3.68
C TYR A 64 2.52 -25.77 5.03
N LEU A 65 1.42 -26.50 5.13
CA LEU A 65 1.12 -27.33 6.30
C LEU A 65 0.96 -28.77 5.86
N LYS A 66 1.71 -29.68 6.52
CA LYS A 66 1.58 -31.12 6.37
C LYS A 66 1.45 -31.74 7.75
N ASP A 67 0.27 -32.23 8.08
CA ASP A 67 -0.09 -32.70 9.44
C ASP A 67 0.17 -31.58 10.48
N THR A 68 1.14 -31.72 11.37
CA THR A 68 1.58 -30.70 12.34
C THR A 68 2.78 -29.88 11.84
N TRP A 69 3.31 -30.18 10.65
CA TRP A 69 4.51 -29.54 10.13
C TRP A 69 4.20 -28.28 9.34
N VAL A 70 4.84 -27.20 9.74
CA VAL A 70 4.80 -25.90 9.03
C VAL A 70 6.09 -25.74 8.25
N ILE A 71 5.97 -25.47 6.96
CA ILE A 71 7.11 -25.31 6.04
C ILE A 71 7.04 -23.95 5.39
N LEU A 72 8.08 -23.15 5.55
CA LEU A 72 8.18 -21.81 4.98
C LEU A 72 9.01 -21.83 3.71
N VAL A 73 8.44 -21.31 2.63
CA VAL A 73 9.07 -21.29 1.30
C VAL A 73 9.09 -19.87 0.75
N ASP A 74 10.22 -19.46 0.23
CA ASP A 74 10.33 -18.26 -0.59
C ASP A 74 9.83 -18.56 -2.02
N PRO A 75 8.69 -18.00 -2.46
CA PRO A 75 8.15 -18.27 -3.78
C PRO A 75 9.01 -17.70 -4.91
N GLY A 76 9.76 -16.61 -4.68
CA GLY A 76 10.61 -15.96 -5.67
C GLY A 76 11.81 -16.82 -6.05
N THR A 77 12.48 -17.39 -5.08
CA THR A 77 13.65 -18.28 -5.28
C THR A 77 13.31 -19.76 -5.30
N LYS A 78 12.05 -20.13 -5.02
CA LYS A 78 11.59 -21.52 -4.82
C LYS A 78 12.45 -22.27 -3.80
N LYS A 79 12.84 -21.56 -2.73
CA LYS A 79 13.72 -22.07 -1.69
C LYS A 79 12.95 -22.34 -0.40
N VAL A 80 13.11 -23.52 0.17
CA VAL A 80 12.64 -23.83 1.52
C VAL A 80 13.50 -23.10 2.53
N ILE A 81 12.90 -22.17 3.28
CA ILE A 81 13.58 -21.33 4.27
C ILE A 81 13.82 -22.12 5.55
N THR A 82 12.75 -22.66 6.10
CA THR A 82 12.76 -23.40 7.37
C THR A 82 11.53 -24.30 7.48
N LEU A 83 11.53 -25.19 8.44
CA LEU A 83 10.36 -25.97 8.85
C LEU A 83 10.39 -26.22 10.36
N TYR A 84 9.22 -26.41 10.94
CA TYR A 84 9.04 -26.76 12.34
C TYR A 84 7.73 -27.51 12.55
N SER A 85 7.65 -28.30 13.63
CA SER A 85 6.42 -28.98 14.03
C SER A 85 5.72 -28.22 15.15
N ILE A 86 4.40 -28.15 15.07
CA ILE A 86 3.56 -27.69 16.17
C ILE A 86 3.45 -28.86 17.15
N ASP A 87 4.14 -28.72 18.27
CA ASP A 87 4.08 -29.70 19.37
C ASP A 87 3.82 -28.97 20.70
N LEU A 88 2.69 -29.28 21.30
CA LEU A 88 2.24 -28.71 22.58
C LEU A 88 2.62 -29.58 23.77
N GLY A 89 3.32 -30.69 23.55
CA GLY A 89 3.71 -31.64 24.60
C GLY A 89 2.56 -32.47 25.16
N VAL A 90 1.41 -32.53 24.48
CA VAL A 90 0.17 -33.21 24.95
C VAL A 90 -0.23 -34.41 24.09
N GLY A 91 0.64 -34.81 23.17
CA GLY A 91 0.45 -35.97 22.28
C GLY A 91 0.04 -35.58 20.85
N SER A 92 0.32 -36.48 19.90
CA SER A 92 0.19 -36.20 18.46
C SER A 92 -1.24 -35.92 18.02
N ASP A 93 -2.23 -36.60 18.60
CA ASP A 93 -3.62 -36.46 18.18
C ASP A 93 -4.17 -35.10 18.61
N PHE A 94 -3.86 -34.64 19.81
CA PHE A 94 -4.21 -33.32 20.28
C PHE A 94 -3.51 -32.20 19.45
N ASN A 95 -2.25 -32.39 19.09
CA ASN A 95 -1.53 -31.45 18.21
C ASN A 95 -2.23 -31.34 16.85
N LYS A 96 -2.72 -32.44 16.26
CA LYS A 96 -3.48 -32.44 15.02
C LYS A 96 -4.83 -31.76 15.16
N GLU A 97 -5.57 -32.04 16.25
CA GLU A 97 -6.85 -31.35 16.53
C GLU A 97 -6.65 -29.84 16.68
N TYR A 98 -5.61 -29.41 17.38
CA TYR A 98 -5.28 -28.01 17.54
C TYR A 98 -4.93 -27.35 16.20
N VAL A 99 -4.15 -28.01 15.36
CA VAL A 99 -3.83 -27.49 14.00
C VAL A 99 -5.09 -27.37 13.15
N ASN A 100 -6.00 -28.34 13.19
CA ASN A 100 -7.27 -28.28 12.47
C ASN A 100 -8.16 -27.15 12.98
N LEU A 101 -8.19 -26.89 14.29
CA LEU A 101 -8.90 -25.74 14.87
C LEU A 101 -8.33 -24.41 14.34
N LEU A 102 -7.01 -24.27 14.28
CA LEU A 102 -6.35 -23.08 13.73
C LEU A 102 -6.63 -22.90 12.24
N LEU A 103 -6.67 -23.99 11.46
CA LEU A 103 -6.99 -23.94 10.03
C LEU A 103 -8.43 -23.47 9.80
N ASN A 104 -9.40 -24.01 10.52
CA ASN A 104 -10.79 -23.60 10.42
C ASN A 104 -10.94 -22.11 10.73
N ARG A 105 -10.30 -21.66 11.81
CA ARG A 105 -10.30 -20.25 12.18
C ARG A 105 -9.63 -19.35 11.12
N LEU A 106 -8.53 -19.81 10.52
CA LEU A 106 -7.86 -19.10 9.43
C LEU A 106 -8.79 -18.96 8.22
N GLU A 107 -9.50 -20.01 7.83
CA GLU A 107 -10.46 -19.99 6.72
C GLU A 107 -11.63 -19.01 7.00
N GLU A 108 -12.15 -18.99 8.22
CA GLU A 108 -13.19 -18.05 8.64
C GLU A 108 -12.71 -16.59 8.56
N GLU A 109 -11.52 -16.29 9.11
CA GLU A 109 -10.95 -14.95 9.09
C GLU A 109 -10.58 -14.50 7.66
N GLN A 110 -10.10 -15.40 6.82
CA GLN A 110 -9.83 -15.11 5.41
C GLN A 110 -11.10 -14.72 4.66
N LYS A 111 -12.22 -15.41 4.93
CA LYS A 111 -13.52 -15.07 4.34
C LYS A 111 -13.99 -13.67 4.77
N VAL A 112 -13.95 -13.39 6.08
CA VAL A 112 -14.31 -12.07 6.64
C VAL A 112 -13.42 -10.98 6.06
N TYR A 113 -12.13 -11.24 5.94
CA TYR A 113 -11.19 -10.31 5.33
C TYR A 113 -11.55 -10.02 3.87
N GLN A 114 -11.85 -11.06 3.08
CA GLN A 114 -12.20 -10.91 1.67
C GLN A 114 -13.46 -10.06 1.49
N GLU A 115 -14.53 -10.35 2.25
CA GLU A 115 -15.78 -9.60 2.20
C GLU A 115 -15.56 -8.12 2.53
N LYS A 116 -14.82 -7.83 3.61
CA LYS A 116 -14.48 -6.45 3.99
C LYS A 116 -13.58 -5.74 2.97
N ASN A 117 -12.61 -6.47 2.42
CA ASN A 117 -11.70 -5.91 1.44
C ASN A 117 -12.44 -5.49 0.18
N ASP A 118 -13.36 -6.32 -0.31
CA ASP A 118 -14.15 -6.04 -1.51
C ASP A 118 -15.08 -4.81 -1.29
N GLU A 119 -15.71 -4.72 -0.11
CA GLU A 119 -16.51 -3.56 0.28
C GLU A 119 -15.65 -2.28 0.31
N LEU A 120 -14.51 -2.32 0.99
CA LEU A 120 -13.61 -1.18 1.10
C LEU A 120 -13.02 -0.74 -0.25
N LEU A 121 -12.67 -1.69 -1.12
CA LEU A 121 -12.18 -1.37 -2.46
C LEU A 121 -13.24 -0.65 -3.29
N LYS A 122 -14.51 -1.04 -3.17
CA LYS A 122 -15.62 -0.35 -3.82
C LYS A 122 -15.76 1.10 -3.31
N LEU A 123 -15.78 1.29 -1.98
CA LEU A 123 -15.86 2.62 -1.36
C LEU A 123 -14.68 3.52 -1.74
N ILE A 124 -13.47 2.95 -1.75
CA ILE A 124 -12.26 3.68 -2.20
C ILE A 124 -12.39 4.11 -3.66
N GLY A 125 -12.97 3.27 -4.53
CA GLY A 125 -13.26 3.60 -5.91
C GLY A 125 -14.19 4.81 -6.02
N GLU A 126 -15.34 4.76 -5.36
CA GLU A 126 -16.33 5.84 -5.34
C GLU A 126 -15.74 7.17 -4.82
N LEU A 127 -14.93 7.12 -3.75
CA LEU A 127 -14.26 8.31 -3.22
C LEU A 127 -13.22 8.90 -4.17
N LYS A 128 -12.48 8.06 -4.89
CA LYS A 128 -11.54 8.53 -5.92
C LYS A 128 -12.25 9.21 -7.09
N ASP A 129 -13.39 8.68 -7.51
CA ASP A 129 -14.21 9.28 -8.56
C ASP A 129 -14.73 10.65 -8.12
N GLN A 130 -15.25 10.77 -6.89
CA GLN A 130 -15.64 12.05 -6.32
C GLN A 130 -14.49 13.05 -6.24
N GLN A 131 -13.31 12.59 -5.83
CA GLN A 131 -12.10 13.42 -5.78
C GLN A 131 -11.73 13.95 -7.17
N SER A 132 -11.83 13.11 -8.21
CA SER A 132 -11.59 13.51 -9.60
C SER A 132 -12.57 14.57 -10.06
N GLN A 133 -13.88 14.36 -9.84
CA GLN A 133 -14.92 15.32 -10.18
C GLN A 133 -14.74 16.67 -9.48
N ASN A 134 -14.37 16.65 -8.20
CA ASN A 134 -14.10 17.87 -7.45
C ASN A 134 -12.86 18.62 -8.03
N LYS A 135 -11.84 17.90 -8.46
CA LYS A 135 -10.67 18.48 -9.10
C LYS A 135 -11.04 19.20 -10.41
N ASP A 136 -11.91 18.58 -11.21
CA ASP A 136 -12.37 19.18 -12.48
C ASP A 136 -13.18 20.46 -12.21
N LYS A 137 -14.10 20.45 -11.24
CA LYS A 137 -14.83 21.64 -10.83
C LYS A 137 -13.91 22.75 -10.30
N ILE A 138 -12.90 22.42 -9.52
CA ILE A 138 -11.91 23.38 -9.04
C ILE A 138 -11.19 24.03 -10.21
N ASN A 139 -10.82 23.27 -11.23
CA ASN A 139 -10.16 23.81 -12.41
C ASN A 139 -11.10 24.73 -13.22
N GLU A 140 -12.37 24.37 -13.36
CA GLU A 140 -13.39 25.20 -13.99
C GLU A 140 -13.57 26.54 -13.25
N TYR A 141 -13.72 26.50 -11.93
CA TYR A 141 -13.84 27.72 -11.12
C TYR A 141 -12.60 28.61 -11.17
N ARG A 142 -11.41 28.01 -11.21
CA ARG A 142 -10.17 28.78 -11.39
C ARG A 142 -10.13 29.49 -12.73
N LYS A 143 -10.58 28.83 -13.80
CA LYS A 143 -10.68 29.46 -15.12
C LYS A 143 -11.64 30.62 -15.11
N LEU A 144 -12.83 30.45 -14.52
CA LEU A 144 -13.83 31.51 -14.40
C LEU A 144 -13.31 32.70 -13.56
N ALA A 145 -12.61 32.42 -12.47
CA ALA A 145 -11.98 33.48 -11.66
C ALA A 145 -10.97 34.29 -12.46
N ASN A 146 -10.10 33.64 -13.22
CA ASN A 146 -9.13 34.31 -14.08
C ASN A 146 -9.82 35.17 -15.19
N ASP A 147 -10.92 34.69 -15.76
CA ASP A 147 -11.66 35.42 -16.77
C ASP A 147 -12.33 36.69 -16.16
N LEU A 148 -12.84 36.61 -14.93
CA LEU A 148 -13.38 37.75 -14.20
C LEU A 148 -12.30 38.75 -13.79
N GLU A 149 -11.11 38.29 -13.40
CA GLU A 149 -9.96 39.19 -13.12
C GLU A 149 -9.57 40.00 -14.35
N LYS A 150 -9.47 39.37 -15.52
CA LYS A 150 -9.19 40.08 -16.80
C LYS A 150 -10.29 41.08 -17.15
N ALA A 151 -11.56 40.70 -16.90
CA ALA A 151 -12.67 41.62 -17.13
C ALA A 151 -12.56 42.87 -16.21
N ASN A 152 -12.19 42.69 -14.95
CA ASN A 152 -11.98 43.78 -14.00
C ASN A 152 -10.77 44.68 -14.40
N GLU A 153 -9.67 44.10 -14.90
CA GLU A 153 -8.55 44.84 -15.42
C GLU A 153 -8.98 45.78 -16.59
N ASN A 154 -9.79 45.21 -17.51
CA ASN A 154 -10.33 46.02 -18.63
C ASN A 154 -11.23 47.16 -18.13
N ILE A 155 -12.10 46.90 -17.14
CA ILE A 155 -12.95 47.93 -16.53
C ILE A 155 -12.11 48.99 -15.85
N SER A 156 -11.05 48.62 -15.13
CA SER A 156 -10.13 49.57 -14.50
C SER A 156 -9.47 50.51 -15.53
N SER A 157 -9.04 49.98 -16.66
CA SER A 157 -8.47 50.78 -17.75
C SER A 157 -9.49 51.80 -18.31
N VAL A 158 -10.75 51.38 -18.46
CA VAL A 158 -11.81 52.29 -18.91
C VAL A 158 -12.11 53.38 -17.88
N ILE A 159 -12.06 53.05 -16.60
CA ILE A 159 -12.22 54.03 -15.51
C ILE A 159 -11.10 55.06 -15.55
N GLU A 160 -9.83 54.67 -15.70
CA GLU A 160 -8.68 55.57 -15.82
C GLU A 160 -8.83 56.49 -17.01
N ASP A 161 -9.31 56.00 -18.15
CA ASP A 161 -9.59 56.81 -19.34
C ASP A 161 -10.64 57.90 -19.08
N TYR A 162 -11.75 57.51 -18.41
CA TYR A 162 -12.81 58.49 -18.08
C TYR A 162 -12.36 59.49 -17.02
N GLU A 163 -11.57 59.09 -16.04
CA GLU A 163 -10.99 60.01 -15.06
C GLU A 163 -10.04 61.02 -15.73
N THR A 164 -9.24 60.58 -16.70
CA THR A 164 -8.37 61.45 -17.50
C THR A 164 -9.18 62.45 -18.32
N GLN A 165 -10.23 61.99 -19.00
CA GLN A 165 -11.12 62.88 -19.76
C GLN A 165 -11.81 63.90 -18.85
N ARG A 166 -12.27 63.49 -17.66
CA ARG A 166 -12.85 64.42 -16.67
C ARG A 166 -11.84 65.46 -16.23
N TYR A 167 -10.63 65.06 -15.90
CA TYR A 167 -9.55 65.99 -15.53
C TYR A 167 -9.28 67.02 -16.62
N VAL A 168 -9.15 66.58 -17.88
CA VAL A 168 -8.93 67.49 -19.03
C VAL A 168 -10.09 68.49 -19.20
N ALA A 169 -11.33 68.02 -18.99
CA ALA A 169 -12.50 68.91 -19.04
C ALA A 169 -12.51 69.97 -17.92
N GLU A 170 -12.17 69.53 -16.68
CA GLU A 170 -12.03 70.43 -15.54
C GLU A 170 -10.93 71.50 -15.75
N GLU A 171 -9.77 71.11 -16.29
CA GLU A 171 -8.68 72.02 -16.60
C GLU A 171 -9.13 73.07 -17.62
N LYS A 172 -9.83 72.71 -18.71
CA LYS A 172 -10.36 73.66 -19.70
C LYS A 172 -11.34 74.63 -19.06
N VAL A 173 -12.18 74.24 -18.17
CA VAL A 173 -13.09 75.12 -17.40
C VAL A 173 -12.27 76.05 -16.54
N ARG A 174 -11.25 75.60 -15.85
CA ARG A 174 -10.36 76.37 -15.00
C ARG A 174 -9.62 77.47 -15.83
N GLU A 175 -9.05 77.15 -16.98
CA GLU A 175 -8.39 78.03 -17.87
C GLU A 175 -9.32 79.15 -18.32
N ILE A 176 -10.56 78.88 -18.70
CA ILE A 176 -11.55 79.83 -19.08
C ILE A 176 -11.88 80.82 -17.93
N ILE A 177 -12.07 80.26 -16.71
CA ILE A 177 -12.32 81.09 -15.53
C ILE A 177 -11.15 82.01 -15.22
N GLU A 178 -9.93 81.54 -15.29
CA GLU A 178 -8.72 82.33 -15.07
C GLU A 178 -8.60 83.46 -16.04
N VAL A 179 -8.89 83.31 -17.34
CA VAL A 179 -8.97 84.34 -18.33
C VAL A 179 -10.07 85.34 -18.00
N LEU A 180 -11.22 84.95 -17.57
CA LEU A 180 -12.33 85.77 -17.16
C LEU A 180 -12.00 86.61 -15.93
N VAL A 181 -11.37 86.07 -14.93
CA VAL A 181 -10.97 86.73 -13.70
C VAL A 181 -9.83 87.76 -14.02
N GLY A 182 -8.85 87.36 -14.83
CA GLY A 182 -7.73 88.21 -15.22
C GLY A 182 -8.13 89.50 -16.04
N LYS A 183 -9.22 89.42 -16.80
CA LYS A 183 -9.83 90.53 -17.51
C LYS A 183 -10.58 91.49 -16.64
N LYS A 184 -10.88 91.14 -15.39
CA LYS A 184 -11.57 91.99 -14.40
C LYS A 184 -10.62 92.97 -13.67
N ILE A 185 -9.33 92.80 -13.84
CA ILE A 185 -8.26 93.53 -13.09
C ILE A 185 -7.60 94.63 -13.98
N LYS A 186 -8.25 95.05 -15.07
CA LYS A 186 -7.82 96.21 -15.82
C LYS A 186 -8.83 97.34 -15.76
#